data_f53ece475d7979229402b2dd5efede3c
#
_entry.id   f53ece475d7979229402b2dd5efede3c
#
_cell.length_a   1.000
_cell.length_b   1.000
_cell.length_c   1.000
_cell.angle_alpha   90.00
_cell.angle_beta   90.00
_cell.angle_gamma   90.00
#
_symmetry.space_group_name_H-M   'P 1'
#
loop_
_entity.id
_entity.type
_entity.pdbx_description
1 polymer ?
#
loop_
_entity_poly.entity_id
_entity_poly.type
_entity_poly.pdbx_seq_one_letter_code
_entity_poly.pdbx_strand_id
1 'polypeptide(L)'
;LSNGLLWPEGQVPNYDNIAKFVSSGIRACRKVNADIPIMLHLDNGGNNELYVRWFENYIKRGEDFEYIGLSYYPFWHGTLDALEFNMNDIAKRFGKDLIIAEVSMGYTMEDYKDYEKLEDSERKGYATRPELVEKIDYPMTIQGQLDFTKDFLNRVANVVNDAGKGFFWWEPAWIPVPGSGWATPASLKYMNDPGPCGNEWANQALFD
;
A
#
# COMPACT_ATOMS: atom_id res chain seq x y z
N LEU A 1 3.57 4.44 7.97
CA LEU A 1 3.93 5.86 7.94
C LEU A 1 5.25 6.08 8.67
N SER A 2 6.13 6.89 8.12
CA SER A 2 7.34 7.30 8.82
C SER A 2 6.98 8.12 10.07
N ASN A 3 7.75 7.97 11.15
CA ASN A 3 7.49 8.70 12.39
C ASN A 3 7.43 10.23 12.20
N GLY A 4 8.10 10.78 11.17
CA GLY A 4 8.06 12.21 10.87
C GLY A 4 6.70 12.73 10.37
N LEU A 5 5.81 11.86 9.94
CA LEU A 5 4.46 12.21 9.44
C LEU A 5 3.36 11.99 10.48
N LEU A 6 3.69 11.41 11.63
CA LEU A 6 2.74 11.17 12.71
C LEU A 6 2.98 12.14 13.86
N TRP A 7 1.91 12.55 14.51
CA TRP A 7 2.01 13.26 15.76
C TRP A 7 2.73 12.41 16.80
N PRO A 8 3.62 12.98 17.62
CA PRO A 8 4.44 12.22 18.57
C PRO A 8 3.64 11.26 19.44
N GLU A 9 2.42 11.65 19.82
CA GLU A 9 1.53 10.84 20.66
C GLU A 9 1.04 9.58 19.97
N GLY A 10 0.97 9.57 18.64
CA GLY A 10 0.53 8.44 17.83
C GLY A 10 1.66 7.60 17.24
N GLN A 11 2.91 7.88 17.58
CA GLN A 11 4.06 7.14 17.06
C GLN A 11 4.27 5.82 17.80
N VAL A 12 4.73 4.79 17.06
CA VAL A 12 5.23 3.55 17.66
C VAL A 12 6.48 3.86 18.48
N PRO A 13 6.59 3.36 19.73
CA PRO A 13 5.82 2.25 20.31
C PRO A 13 4.65 2.66 21.24
N ASN A 14 4.12 3.87 21.13
CA ASN A 14 3.06 4.34 22.02
C ASN A 14 1.68 3.71 21.69
N TYR A 15 1.60 2.39 21.81
CA TYR A 15 0.39 1.64 21.46
C TYR A 15 -0.84 1.98 22.29
N ASP A 16 -0.68 2.47 23.51
CA ASP A 16 -1.82 2.90 24.34
C ASP A 16 -2.54 4.10 23.71
N ASN A 17 -1.80 5.06 23.18
CA ASN A 17 -2.39 6.19 22.48
C ASN A 17 -2.87 5.82 21.08
N ILE A 18 -2.10 5.02 20.33
CA ILE A 18 -2.53 4.50 19.02
C ILE A 18 -3.89 3.81 19.16
N ALA A 19 -4.04 2.93 20.15
CA ALA A 19 -5.31 2.25 20.39
C ALA A 19 -6.46 3.20 20.74
N LYS A 20 -6.20 4.26 21.53
CA LYS A 20 -7.21 5.27 21.83
C LYS A 20 -7.68 6.03 20.59
N PHE A 21 -6.74 6.43 19.73
CA PHE A 21 -7.07 7.16 18.49
C PHE A 21 -7.87 6.28 17.54
N VAL A 22 -7.37 5.09 17.25
CA VAL A 22 -8.04 4.13 16.35
C VAL A 22 -9.42 3.74 16.90
N SER A 23 -9.52 3.41 18.18
CA SER A 23 -10.81 3.07 18.82
C SER A 23 -11.80 4.23 18.80
N SER A 24 -11.34 5.46 18.90
CA SER A 24 -12.21 6.64 18.77
C SER A 24 -12.80 6.75 17.36
N GLY A 25 -12.02 6.46 16.32
CA GLY A 25 -12.50 6.37 14.94
C GLY A 25 -13.52 5.24 14.76
N ILE A 26 -13.22 4.04 15.26
CA ILE A 26 -14.11 2.89 15.17
C ILE A 26 -15.47 3.20 15.82
N ARG A 27 -15.46 3.72 17.05
CA ARG A 27 -16.70 4.12 17.75
C ARG A 27 -17.48 5.19 16.99
N ALA A 28 -16.79 6.15 16.36
CA ALA A 28 -17.46 7.17 15.57
C ALA A 28 -18.14 6.58 14.33
N CYS A 29 -17.50 5.66 13.62
CA CYS A 29 -18.09 4.95 12.48
C CYS A 29 -19.31 4.13 12.92
N ARG A 30 -19.18 3.33 13.98
CA ARG A 30 -20.26 2.48 14.49
C ARG A 30 -21.43 3.26 15.10
N LYS A 31 -21.19 4.48 15.54
CA LYS A 31 -22.27 5.39 15.97
C LYS A 31 -23.18 5.80 14.82
N VAL A 32 -22.65 5.88 13.61
CA VAL A 32 -23.43 6.21 12.40
C VAL A 32 -24.09 4.95 11.83
N ASN A 33 -23.35 3.85 11.76
CA ASN A 33 -23.84 2.54 11.33
C ASN A 33 -23.19 1.46 12.20
N ALA A 34 -24.00 0.82 13.05
CA ALA A 34 -23.51 -0.17 14.02
C ALA A 34 -22.91 -1.42 13.36
N ASP A 35 -23.38 -1.75 12.16
CA ASP A 35 -22.99 -2.96 11.43
C ASP A 35 -21.90 -2.71 10.38
N ILE A 36 -21.33 -1.49 10.34
CA ILE A 36 -20.27 -1.19 9.37
C ILE A 36 -19.03 -2.00 9.69
N PRO A 37 -18.51 -2.80 8.74
CA PRO A 37 -17.25 -3.50 8.96
C PRO A 37 -16.08 -2.52 8.96
N ILE A 38 -15.14 -2.75 9.85
CA ILE A 38 -13.96 -1.91 10.02
C ILE A 38 -12.72 -2.67 9.51
N MET A 39 -11.91 -1.99 8.73
CA MET A 39 -10.60 -2.47 8.30
C MET A 39 -9.50 -1.60 8.93
N LEU A 40 -8.52 -2.25 9.54
CA LEU A 40 -7.29 -1.59 9.96
C LEU A 40 -6.18 -1.90 8.95
N HIS A 41 -5.64 -0.87 8.35
CA HIS A 41 -4.73 -0.97 7.22
C HIS A 41 -3.31 -0.56 7.61
N LEU A 42 -2.34 -1.42 7.26
CA LEU A 42 -0.92 -1.13 7.37
C LEU A 42 -0.24 -1.22 6.00
N ASP A 43 0.84 -0.47 5.88
CA ASP A 43 1.76 -0.51 4.75
C ASP A 43 2.70 -1.74 4.82
N ASN A 44 3.55 -1.97 3.80
CA ASN A 44 4.57 -3.03 3.76
C ASN A 44 4.03 -4.46 3.93
N GLY A 45 3.09 -4.86 3.08
CA GLY A 45 2.39 -6.15 3.16
C GLY A 45 3.27 -7.40 3.18
N GLY A 46 4.50 -7.36 2.68
CA GLY A 46 5.47 -8.45 2.79
C GLY A 46 6.23 -8.53 4.13
N ASN A 47 6.05 -7.56 5.03
CA ASN A 47 6.78 -7.51 6.31
C ASN A 47 5.96 -8.11 7.46
N ASN A 48 6.03 -9.43 7.61
CA ASN A 48 5.29 -10.16 8.66
C ASN A 48 5.59 -9.67 10.08
N GLU A 49 6.86 -9.41 10.41
CA GLU A 49 7.25 -8.94 11.74
C GLU A 49 6.56 -7.62 12.12
N LEU A 50 6.43 -6.70 11.14
CA LEU A 50 5.72 -5.44 11.34
C LEU A 50 4.26 -5.68 11.68
N TYR A 51 3.57 -6.54 10.90
CA TYR A 51 2.16 -6.86 11.10
C TYR A 51 1.90 -7.55 12.42
N VAL A 52 2.66 -8.58 12.73
CA VAL A 52 2.53 -9.32 13.98
C VAL A 52 2.73 -8.39 15.17
N ARG A 53 3.82 -7.63 15.20
CA ARG A 53 4.11 -6.69 16.29
C ARG A 53 3.02 -5.64 16.46
N TRP A 54 2.54 -5.05 15.35
CA TRP A 54 1.55 -3.99 15.44
C TRP A 54 0.18 -4.52 15.91
N PHE A 55 -0.33 -5.58 15.29
CA PHE A 55 -1.64 -6.13 15.61
C PHE A 55 -1.69 -6.81 16.99
N GLU A 56 -0.64 -7.51 17.41
CA GLU A 56 -0.55 -8.03 18.78
C GLU A 56 -0.65 -6.94 19.85
N ASN A 57 -0.07 -5.80 19.58
CA ASN A 57 -0.12 -4.67 20.50
C ASN A 57 -1.46 -3.94 20.46
N TYR A 58 -2.04 -3.77 19.27
CA TYR A 58 -3.32 -3.10 19.11
C TYR A 58 -4.48 -3.93 19.69
N ILE A 59 -4.58 -5.20 19.35
CA ILE A 59 -5.69 -6.09 19.77
C ILE A 59 -5.82 -6.18 21.30
N LYS A 60 -4.71 -6.10 22.03
CA LYS A 60 -4.71 -6.09 23.49
C LYS A 60 -5.29 -4.81 24.11
N ARG A 61 -5.51 -3.75 23.34
CA ARG A 61 -5.76 -2.39 23.83
C ARG A 61 -6.96 -1.70 23.19
N GLY A 62 -7.25 -2.05 21.93
CA GLY A 62 -8.20 -1.32 21.08
C GLY A 62 -9.53 -2.02 20.92
N GLU A 63 -10.45 -1.30 20.31
CA GLU A 63 -11.75 -1.84 19.86
C GLU A 63 -11.56 -2.91 18.79
N ASP A 64 -12.48 -3.86 18.73
CA ASP A 64 -12.48 -4.92 17.72
C ASP A 64 -12.78 -4.38 16.31
N PHE A 65 -12.32 -5.13 15.32
CA PHE A 65 -12.40 -4.81 13.89
C PHE A 65 -12.51 -6.09 13.06
N GLU A 66 -12.96 -6.01 11.82
CA GLU A 66 -13.27 -7.17 10.99
C GLU A 66 -12.13 -7.56 10.04
N TYR A 67 -11.45 -6.56 9.42
CA TYR A 67 -10.49 -6.81 8.37
C TYR A 67 -9.10 -6.24 8.68
N ILE A 68 -8.07 -6.99 8.28
CA ILE A 68 -6.72 -6.45 8.15
C ILE A 68 -6.49 -6.05 6.70
N GLY A 69 -6.19 -4.76 6.49
CA GLY A 69 -5.78 -4.22 5.20
C GLY A 69 -4.27 -4.22 5.03
N LEU A 70 -3.82 -4.54 3.81
CA LEU A 70 -2.41 -4.55 3.45
C LEU A 70 -2.18 -3.69 2.20
N SER A 71 -1.12 -2.86 2.20
CA SER A 71 -0.58 -2.32 0.94
C SER A 71 0.52 -3.25 0.43
N TYR A 72 0.50 -3.54 -0.86
CA TYR A 72 1.55 -4.34 -1.48
C TYR A 72 1.97 -3.76 -2.82
N TYR A 73 3.23 -3.40 -2.90
CA TYR A 73 3.91 -2.93 -4.11
C TYR A 73 5.21 -3.72 -4.26
N PRO A 74 5.39 -4.51 -5.32
CA PRO A 74 6.58 -5.37 -5.46
C PRO A 74 7.89 -4.59 -5.47
N PHE A 75 7.84 -3.32 -5.80
CA PHE A 75 9.00 -2.41 -5.80
C PHE A 75 9.63 -2.21 -4.42
N TRP A 76 8.81 -2.29 -3.34
CA TRP A 76 9.25 -1.91 -1.97
C TRP A 76 8.89 -2.92 -0.89
N HIS A 77 7.88 -3.74 -1.12
CA HIS A 77 7.26 -4.55 -0.04
C HIS A 77 7.65 -6.02 -0.08
N GLY A 78 8.76 -6.35 -0.77
CA GLY A 78 9.26 -7.72 -0.89
C GLY A 78 8.57 -8.54 -1.97
N THR A 79 8.86 -9.84 -1.98
CA THR A 79 8.33 -10.78 -2.97
C THR A 79 6.87 -11.16 -2.71
N LEU A 80 6.20 -11.73 -3.71
CA LEU A 80 4.87 -12.34 -3.52
C LEU A 80 4.90 -13.49 -2.51
N ASP A 81 6.02 -14.22 -2.39
CA ASP A 81 6.17 -15.26 -1.36
C ASP A 81 6.17 -14.68 0.05
N ALA A 82 6.81 -13.52 0.23
CA ALA A 82 6.79 -12.82 1.52
C ALA A 82 5.38 -12.31 1.86
N LEU A 83 4.66 -11.78 0.87
CA LEU A 83 3.24 -11.38 1.04
C LEU A 83 2.38 -12.58 1.42
N GLU A 84 2.48 -13.69 0.70
CA GLU A 84 1.72 -14.91 0.96
C GLU A 84 1.99 -15.47 2.35
N PHE A 85 3.27 -15.52 2.75
CA PHE A 85 3.65 -15.92 4.10
C PHE A 85 2.99 -15.02 5.15
N ASN A 86 3.07 -13.71 4.99
CA ASN A 86 2.46 -12.75 5.91
C ASN A 86 0.94 -12.94 5.98
N MET A 87 0.25 -12.99 4.84
CA MET A 87 -1.21 -13.20 4.80
C MET A 87 -1.62 -14.47 5.54
N ASN A 88 -0.95 -15.58 5.28
CA ASN A 88 -1.27 -16.86 5.92
C ASN A 88 -0.99 -16.86 7.43
N ASP A 89 0.09 -16.24 7.89
CA ASP A 89 0.41 -16.14 9.31
C ASP A 89 -0.60 -15.27 10.06
N ILE A 90 -0.85 -14.05 9.57
CA ILE A 90 -1.75 -13.10 10.25
C ILE A 90 -3.20 -13.56 10.23
N ALA A 91 -3.65 -14.23 9.16
CA ALA A 91 -4.98 -14.84 9.11
C ALA A 91 -5.15 -15.92 10.17
N LYS A 92 -4.17 -16.83 10.32
CA LYS A 92 -4.17 -17.88 11.37
C LYS A 92 -4.07 -17.27 12.77
N ARG A 93 -3.17 -16.30 12.94
CA ARG A 93 -2.82 -15.73 14.23
C ARG A 93 -3.93 -14.89 14.83
N PHE A 94 -4.58 -14.08 14.01
CA PHE A 94 -5.57 -13.10 14.47
C PHE A 94 -7.02 -13.50 14.17
N GLY A 95 -7.24 -14.49 13.32
CA GLY A 95 -8.59 -14.94 12.93
C GLY A 95 -9.39 -13.86 12.21
N LYS A 96 -8.71 -13.00 11.45
CA LYS A 96 -9.31 -11.89 10.71
C LYS A 96 -9.28 -12.16 9.21
N ASP A 97 -10.27 -11.62 8.51
CA ASP A 97 -10.27 -11.58 7.07
C ASP A 97 -9.30 -10.51 6.55
N LEU A 98 -8.76 -10.72 5.35
CA LEU A 98 -7.73 -9.89 4.76
C LEU A 98 -8.21 -9.25 3.45
N ILE A 99 -7.88 -7.99 3.27
CA ILE A 99 -8.07 -7.26 2.01
C ILE A 99 -6.74 -6.60 1.64
N ILE A 100 -6.29 -6.80 0.42
CA ILE A 100 -5.18 -5.99 -0.09
C ILE A 100 -5.74 -4.62 -0.48
N ALA A 101 -5.59 -3.66 0.43
CA ALA A 101 -6.16 -2.33 0.30
C ALA A 101 -5.50 -1.49 -0.78
N GLU A 102 -4.25 -1.83 -1.12
CA GLU A 102 -3.50 -1.20 -2.20
C GLU A 102 -2.59 -2.23 -2.86
N VAL A 103 -2.63 -2.30 -4.19
CA VAL A 103 -1.69 -3.06 -5.00
C VAL A 103 -1.56 -2.41 -6.38
N SER A 104 -0.37 -2.37 -6.91
CA SER A 104 -0.16 -2.08 -8.33
C SER A 104 1.17 -2.65 -8.82
N MET A 105 1.30 -2.74 -10.14
CA MET A 105 2.46 -3.20 -10.87
C MET A 105 2.56 -2.43 -12.17
N GLY A 106 3.76 -2.03 -12.55
CA GLY A 106 3.98 -1.30 -13.80
C GLY A 106 3.79 -2.18 -15.05
N TYR A 107 3.29 -1.59 -16.11
CA TYR A 107 3.11 -2.23 -17.42
C TYR A 107 4.14 -1.77 -18.47
N THR A 108 4.94 -0.75 -18.17
CA THR A 108 5.93 -0.18 -19.09
C THR A 108 7.09 0.44 -18.34
N MET A 109 8.24 0.46 -19.00
CA MET A 109 9.44 1.22 -18.58
C MET A 109 9.46 2.64 -19.16
N GLU A 110 8.50 2.97 -20.01
CA GLU A 110 8.41 4.31 -20.57
C GLU A 110 7.95 5.29 -19.50
N ASP A 111 8.78 6.29 -19.29
CA ASP A 111 8.47 7.42 -18.43
C ASP A 111 7.65 8.45 -19.20
N TYR A 112 6.95 9.27 -18.45
CA TYR A 112 6.29 10.43 -19.00
C TYR A 112 7.30 11.40 -19.63
N LYS A 113 7.00 11.94 -20.81
CA LYS A 113 7.97 12.71 -21.66
C LYS A 113 8.69 13.86 -20.96
N ASP A 114 8.08 14.47 -19.97
CA ASP A 114 8.71 15.56 -19.21
C ASP A 114 9.80 15.09 -18.26
N TYR A 115 9.83 13.81 -17.95
CA TYR A 115 10.82 13.21 -17.05
C TYR A 115 12.15 12.90 -17.69
N GLU A 116 12.21 12.73 -19.00
CA GLU A 116 13.48 12.59 -19.72
C GLU A 116 14.43 13.77 -19.48
N LYS A 117 13.88 14.91 -19.01
CA LYS A 117 14.62 16.14 -18.70
C LYS A 117 15.10 16.19 -17.25
N LEU A 118 14.68 15.26 -16.40
CA LEU A 118 15.05 15.24 -14.99
C LEU A 118 16.23 14.31 -14.75
N GLU A 119 17.14 14.75 -13.90
CA GLU A 119 18.19 13.88 -13.38
C GLU A 119 17.57 12.74 -12.54
N ASP A 120 18.20 11.56 -12.56
CA ASP A 120 17.67 10.37 -11.86
C ASP A 120 17.39 10.62 -10.38
N SER A 121 18.17 11.50 -9.74
CA SER A 121 17.98 11.91 -8.34
C SER A 121 16.72 12.75 -8.10
N GLU A 122 16.17 13.36 -9.15
CA GLU A 122 14.97 14.20 -9.09
C GLU A 122 13.70 13.39 -9.32
N ARG A 123 13.85 12.15 -9.84
CA ARG A 123 12.76 11.21 -10.13
C ARG A 123 12.37 10.44 -8.87
N LYS A 124 11.82 11.09 -7.86
CA LYS A 124 11.41 10.44 -6.62
C LYS A 124 10.25 9.48 -6.84
N GLY A 125 10.34 8.31 -6.21
CA GLY A 125 9.25 7.35 -6.18
C GLY A 125 9.00 6.57 -7.46
N TYR A 126 9.82 6.77 -8.48
CA TYR A 126 9.63 6.19 -9.82
C TYR A 126 9.66 4.68 -9.83
N ALA A 127 8.58 4.07 -10.29
CA ALA A 127 8.50 2.63 -10.48
C ALA A 127 9.37 2.11 -11.64
N THR A 128 10.02 3.00 -12.40
CA THR A 128 10.94 2.66 -13.47
C THR A 128 12.43 2.74 -13.10
N ARG A 129 12.75 3.12 -11.88
CA ARG A 129 14.14 3.15 -11.41
C ARG A 129 14.75 1.76 -11.45
N PRO A 130 15.96 1.58 -12.02
CA PRO A 130 16.61 0.28 -12.11
C PRO A 130 16.67 -0.47 -10.78
N GLU A 131 17.05 0.21 -9.71
CA GLU A 131 17.16 -0.37 -8.37
C GLU A 131 15.83 -0.83 -7.77
N LEU A 132 14.71 -0.40 -8.31
CA LEU A 132 13.37 -0.87 -7.95
C LEU A 132 12.93 -2.00 -8.85
N VAL A 133 13.11 -1.85 -10.15
CA VAL A 133 12.71 -2.82 -11.17
C VAL A 133 13.47 -4.14 -11.03
N GLU A 134 14.76 -4.09 -10.71
CA GLU A 134 15.60 -5.28 -10.48
C GLU A 134 15.08 -6.19 -9.33
N LYS A 135 14.23 -5.68 -8.47
CA LYS A 135 13.65 -6.45 -7.34
C LYS A 135 12.40 -7.22 -7.72
N ILE A 136 11.88 -6.99 -8.92
CA ILE A 136 10.59 -7.53 -9.36
C ILE A 136 10.83 -8.75 -10.24
N ASP A 137 10.17 -9.85 -9.91
CA ASP A 137 10.27 -11.11 -10.67
C ASP A 137 9.48 -11.10 -11.99
N TYR A 138 8.80 -10.01 -12.30
CA TYR A 138 7.97 -9.83 -13.49
C TYR A 138 8.50 -8.70 -14.36
N PRO A 139 8.59 -8.87 -15.69
CA PRO A 139 9.02 -7.79 -16.57
C PRO A 139 8.01 -6.63 -16.57
N MET A 140 8.53 -5.39 -16.66
CA MET A 140 7.71 -4.17 -16.75
C MET A 140 7.11 -4.05 -18.16
N THR A 141 6.15 -4.90 -18.47
CA THR A 141 5.41 -4.98 -19.74
C THR A 141 3.94 -5.28 -19.45
N ILE A 142 3.06 -5.07 -20.42
CA ILE A 142 1.63 -5.44 -20.31
C ILE A 142 1.49 -6.93 -19.93
N GLN A 143 2.28 -7.81 -20.55
CA GLN A 143 2.24 -9.24 -20.21
C GLN A 143 2.75 -9.49 -18.77
N GLY A 144 3.82 -8.81 -18.36
CA GLY A 144 4.36 -8.95 -17.00
C GLY A 144 3.38 -8.44 -15.93
N GLN A 145 2.69 -7.33 -16.17
CA GLN A 145 1.63 -6.86 -15.28
C GLN A 145 0.48 -7.88 -15.18
N LEU A 146 0.08 -8.48 -16.31
CA LEU A 146 -0.94 -9.52 -16.35
C LEU A 146 -0.51 -10.78 -15.57
N ASP A 147 0.73 -11.23 -15.76
CA ASP A 147 1.24 -12.45 -15.09
C ASP A 147 1.41 -12.22 -13.59
N PHE A 148 1.93 -11.06 -13.19
CA PHE A 148 1.92 -10.62 -11.79
C PHE A 148 0.51 -10.64 -11.20
N THR A 149 -0.45 -10.03 -11.89
CA THR A 149 -1.83 -9.92 -11.41
C THR A 149 -2.47 -11.29 -11.21
N LYS A 150 -2.24 -12.24 -12.13
CA LYS A 150 -2.75 -13.61 -12.01
C LYS A 150 -2.15 -14.34 -10.81
N ASP A 151 -0.83 -14.27 -10.64
CA ASP A 151 -0.16 -14.93 -9.50
C ASP A 151 -0.58 -14.30 -8.17
N PHE A 152 -0.59 -12.97 -8.10
CA PHE A 152 -1.09 -12.23 -6.95
C PHE A 152 -2.52 -12.64 -6.57
N LEU A 153 -3.44 -12.67 -7.53
CA LEU A 153 -4.84 -13.07 -7.30
C LEU A 153 -4.95 -14.50 -6.80
N ASN A 154 -4.18 -15.43 -7.37
CA ASN A 154 -4.15 -16.81 -6.92
C ASN A 154 -3.72 -16.90 -5.46
N ARG A 155 -2.70 -16.15 -5.04
CA ARG A 155 -2.22 -16.14 -3.65
C ARG A 155 -3.26 -15.57 -2.69
N VAL A 156 -3.92 -14.47 -3.06
CA VAL A 156 -5.00 -13.90 -2.25
C VAL A 156 -6.17 -14.88 -2.11
N ALA A 157 -6.59 -15.52 -3.21
CA ALA A 157 -7.69 -16.47 -3.20
C ALA A 157 -7.40 -17.76 -2.41
N ASN A 158 -6.12 -18.11 -2.26
CA ASN A 158 -5.69 -19.32 -1.54
C ASN A 158 -5.19 -19.05 -0.10
N VAL A 159 -5.44 -17.85 0.44
CA VAL A 159 -5.16 -17.59 1.85
C VAL A 159 -5.94 -18.56 2.72
N VAL A 160 -5.26 -19.11 3.70
CA VAL A 160 -5.85 -20.12 4.61
C VAL A 160 -7.18 -19.65 5.23
N ASN A 161 -8.05 -20.60 5.52
CA ASN A 161 -9.37 -20.34 6.11
C ASN A 161 -10.28 -19.46 5.24
N ASP A 162 -10.02 -19.40 3.95
CA ASP A 162 -10.73 -18.50 3.02
C ASP A 162 -10.68 -17.02 3.46
N ALA A 163 -9.59 -16.61 4.12
CA ALA A 163 -9.47 -15.29 4.71
C ALA A 163 -9.14 -14.19 3.70
N GLY A 164 -8.63 -14.50 2.52
CA GLY A 164 -8.37 -13.53 1.45
C GLY A 164 -9.65 -13.10 0.75
N LYS A 165 -10.13 -11.87 0.99
CA LYS A 165 -11.45 -11.43 0.49
C LYS A 165 -11.39 -10.61 -0.78
N GLY A 166 -10.22 -10.09 -1.15
CA GLY A 166 -10.06 -9.31 -2.37
C GLY A 166 -8.99 -8.25 -2.28
N PHE A 167 -9.03 -7.33 -3.24
CA PHE A 167 -8.04 -6.27 -3.35
C PHE A 167 -8.61 -5.01 -3.99
N PHE A 168 -7.90 -3.90 -3.83
CA PHE A 168 -8.10 -2.67 -4.58
C PHE A 168 -6.82 -2.37 -5.37
N TRP A 169 -6.98 -2.23 -6.70
CA TRP A 169 -5.87 -1.74 -7.52
C TRP A 169 -5.68 -0.25 -7.26
N TRP A 170 -4.46 0.14 -6.90
CA TRP A 170 -4.15 1.53 -6.59
C TRP A 170 -4.00 2.34 -7.87
N GLU A 171 -4.80 3.41 -7.98
CA GLU A 171 -4.76 4.36 -9.10
C GLU A 171 -4.86 3.70 -10.50
N PRO A 172 -5.89 2.87 -10.74
CA PRO A 172 -5.99 2.05 -11.95
C PRO A 172 -6.17 2.86 -13.24
N ALA A 173 -6.57 4.12 -13.13
CA ALA A 173 -6.91 5.00 -14.25
C ALA A 173 -6.02 6.27 -14.26
N TRP A 174 -4.83 6.20 -13.73
CA TRP A 174 -3.93 7.35 -13.73
C TRP A 174 -3.32 7.55 -15.11
N ILE A 175 -3.76 8.58 -15.80
CA ILE A 175 -3.35 8.91 -17.17
C ILE A 175 -2.27 9.99 -17.13
N PRO A 176 -1.16 9.84 -17.88
CA PRO A 176 -0.12 10.85 -17.97
C PRO A 176 -0.64 12.09 -18.71
N VAL A 177 -0.83 13.18 -17.98
CA VAL A 177 -1.27 14.47 -18.52
C VAL A 177 -0.20 15.51 -18.24
N PRO A 178 0.24 16.32 -19.22
CA PRO A 178 1.22 17.37 -18.99
C PRO A 178 0.83 18.28 -17.84
N GLY A 179 1.77 18.47 -16.90
CA GLY A 179 1.56 19.30 -15.71
C GLY A 179 0.72 18.69 -14.60
N SER A 180 0.24 17.45 -14.77
CA SER A 180 -0.34 16.70 -13.65
C SER A 180 0.76 16.22 -12.70
N GLY A 181 0.45 16.15 -11.42
CA GLY A 181 1.35 15.62 -10.40
C GLY A 181 0.53 15.02 -9.27
N TRP A 182 1.18 14.32 -8.37
CA TRP A 182 0.55 13.73 -7.20
C TRP A 182 0.00 14.80 -6.22
N ALA A 183 0.49 16.04 -6.33
CA ALA A 183 0.04 17.16 -5.53
C ALA A 183 0.05 18.46 -6.33
N THR A 184 -0.74 19.45 -5.89
CA THR A 184 -0.74 20.78 -6.49
C THR A 184 0.59 21.51 -6.21
N PRO A 185 1.02 22.47 -7.06
CA PRO A 185 2.20 23.27 -6.78
C PRO A 185 2.17 23.97 -5.41
N ALA A 186 1.00 24.35 -4.94
CA ALA A 186 0.83 24.96 -3.62
C ALA A 186 1.11 23.94 -2.49
N SER A 187 0.64 22.71 -2.64
CA SER A 187 0.90 21.62 -1.68
C SER A 187 2.38 21.24 -1.66
N LEU A 188 3.01 21.08 -2.82
CA LEU A 188 4.44 20.81 -2.92
C LEU A 188 5.28 21.88 -2.22
N LYS A 189 4.93 23.16 -2.44
CA LYS A 189 5.58 24.28 -1.75
C LYS A 189 5.38 24.24 -0.23
N TYR A 190 4.16 23.93 0.23
CA TYR A 190 3.85 23.79 1.65
C TYR A 190 4.65 22.68 2.31
N MET A 191 4.78 21.55 1.62
CA MET A 191 5.52 20.38 2.10
C MET A 191 7.04 20.51 1.95
N ASN A 192 7.51 21.60 1.30
CA ASN A 192 8.91 21.76 0.91
C ASN A 192 9.42 20.56 0.09
N ASP A 193 8.55 20.02 -0.76
CA ASP A 193 8.88 18.96 -1.68
C ASP A 193 9.19 19.53 -3.06
N PRO A 194 10.45 19.44 -3.54
CA PRO A 194 10.83 19.88 -4.87
C PRO A 194 10.43 18.89 -5.97
N GLY A 195 9.64 17.88 -5.62
CA GLY A 195 9.27 16.78 -6.50
C GLY A 195 8.76 17.27 -7.85
N PRO A 196 9.00 16.49 -8.92
CA PRO A 196 8.57 16.86 -10.25
C PRO A 196 7.05 16.98 -10.33
N CYS A 197 6.60 17.96 -11.07
CA CYS A 197 5.23 17.99 -11.53
C CYS A 197 5.07 16.96 -12.64
N GLY A 198 4.39 15.88 -12.40
CA GLY A 198 4.18 14.83 -13.37
C GLY A 198 3.53 13.62 -12.71
N ASN A 199 3.09 12.68 -13.51
CA ASN A 199 2.40 11.53 -13.00
C ASN A 199 3.35 10.36 -12.79
N GLU A 200 3.96 10.31 -11.63
CA GLU A 200 5.01 9.34 -11.25
C GLU A 200 4.53 7.87 -11.29
N TRP A 201 3.23 7.65 -11.30
CA TRP A 201 2.61 6.33 -11.19
C TRP A 201 1.82 5.92 -12.44
N ALA A 202 1.86 6.73 -13.49
CA ALA A 202 1.11 6.46 -14.72
C ALA A 202 1.41 5.09 -15.32
N ASN A 203 2.65 4.61 -15.18
CA ASN A 203 3.06 3.30 -15.66
C ASN A 203 2.46 2.12 -14.88
N GLN A 204 1.66 2.36 -13.85
CA GLN A 204 0.98 1.34 -13.05
C GLN A 204 -0.53 1.29 -13.31
N ALA A 205 -1.03 2.13 -14.21
CA ALA A 205 -2.44 2.11 -14.61
C ALA A 205 -2.82 0.79 -15.30
N LEU A 206 -4.13 0.56 -15.42
CA LEU A 206 -4.70 -0.55 -16.18
C LEU A 206 -5.10 -0.15 -17.60
N PHE A 207 -4.91 1.12 -17.95
CA PHE A 207 -5.21 1.72 -19.23
C PHE A 207 -4.01 2.52 -19.72
N ASP A 208 -3.75 2.50 -21.02
CA ASP A 208 -2.78 3.32 -21.72
C ASP A 208 -3.47 4.50 -22.47
#